data_60f75278330e1abef9c80e80487f1d15
#
_entry.id   60f75278330e1abef9c80e80487f1d15
#
_cell.length_a   1.000
_cell.length_b   1.000
_cell.length_c   1.000
_cell.angle_alpha   90.00
_cell.angle_beta   90.00
_cell.angle_gamma   90.00
#
_symmetry.space_group_name_H-M   'P 1'
#
loop_
_entity.id
_entity.type
_entity.pdbx_description
1 polymer ?
#
loop_
_entity_poly.entity_id
_entity_poly.type
_entity_poly.pdbx_seq_one_letter_code
_entity_poly.pdbx_strand_id
1 'polypeptide(L)'
;MRKMKKVLSLAMTAAMTASLLTGMGAVTASAKKSDDGKRTKITALLKGTESTEQYKTFDYLLKNFCDEKGLDYEIELVNDMQDYFTKLQMYINSDTLPDIFGCPNGTLSKACKDIDALVNVGDELERNGYDEKLNGAIRDFLTDADDGNMYLFPQGLYCEYFMYRKDIFEKAGIKDAPTTWEEFEED
;
A
#
# COMPACT_ATOMS: atom_id res chain seq x y z
N MET A 1 23.02 -35.11 16.28
CA MET A 1 23.49 -34.25 15.20
C MET A 1 22.38 -33.46 14.47
N ARG A 2 21.17 -33.98 14.31
CA ARG A 2 20.06 -33.30 13.60
C ARG A 2 19.46 -32.12 14.39
N LYS A 3 19.46 -32.16 15.72
CA LYS A 3 18.95 -31.11 16.61
C LYS A 3 19.87 -29.90 16.73
N MET A 4 21.19 -30.08 16.63
CA MET A 4 22.16 -28.99 16.66
C MET A 4 22.16 -28.13 15.39
N LYS A 5 21.86 -28.71 14.21
CA LYS A 5 21.77 -27.97 12.96
C LYS A 5 20.56 -27.02 12.92
N LYS A 6 19.44 -27.38 13.58
CA LYS A 6 18.25 -26.51 13.67
C LYS A 6 18.46 -25.32 14.60
N VAL A 7 19.19 -25.49 15.69
CA VAL A 7 19.50 -24.40 16.63
C VAL A 7 20.51 -23.41 16.02
N LEU A 8 21.46 -23.91 15.23
CA LEU A 8 22.44 -23.04 14.55
C LEU A 8 21.80 -22.22 13.41
N SER A 9 20.82 -22.77 12.69
CA SER A 9 20.08 -22.04 11.64
C SER A 9 19.20 -20.92 12.23
N LEU A 10 18.57 -21.17 13.37
CA LEU A 10 17.74 -20.16 14.05
C LEU A 10 18.58 -19.01 14.61
N ALA A 11 19.79 -19.29 15.13
CA ALA A 11 20.71 -18.27 15.62
C ALA A 11 21.32 -17.40 14.50
N MET A 12 21.56 -17.97 13.31
CA MET A 12 22.04 -17.20 12.15
C MET A 12 20.96 -16.32 11.55
N THR A 13 19.71 -16.76 11.53
CA THR A 13 18.58 -15.95 11.02
C THR A 13 18.33 -14.74 11.92
N ALA A 14 18.41 -14.89 13.25
CA ALA A 14 18.26 -13.79 14.20
C ALA A 14 19.41 -12.76 14.14
N ALA A 15 20.64 -13.19 13.79
CA ALA A 15 21.79 -12.29 13.66
C ALA A 15 21.80 -11.50 12.35
N MET A 16 21.24 -12.02 11.26
CA MET A 16 21.14 -11.29 9.99
C MET A 16 20.02 -10.25 9.97
N THR A 17 18.94 -10.45 10.69
CA THR A 17 17.85 -9.47 10.80
C THR A 17 18.25 -8.24 11.63
N ALA A 18 19.16 -8.37 12.59
CA ALA A 18 19.64 -7.25 13.40
C ALA A 18 20.65 -6.33 12.69
N SER A 19 21.35 -6.80 11.64
CA SER A 19 22.39 -6.01 10.97
C SER A 19 21.92 -5.24 9.73
N LEU A 20 20.72 -5.52 9.21
CA LEU A 20 20.13 -4.78 8.08
C LEU A 20 19.29 -3.56 8.51
N LEU A 21 18.97 -3.44 9.80
CA LEU A 21 18.16 -2.34 10.35
C LEU A 21 18.96 -1.06 10.68
N THR A 22 20.29 -1.05 10.53
CA THR A 22 21.11 0.10 10.95
C THR A 22 21.52 1.05 9.82
N GLY A 23 21.09 0.81 8.59
CA GLY A 23 21.57 1.56 7.42
C GLY A 23 20.55 2.43 6.69
N MET A 24 19.26 2.27 6.94
CA MET A 24 18.21 3.12 6.33
C MET A 24 17.46 3.78 7.47
N GLY A 25 17.50 5.11 7.53
CA GLY A 25 16.83 5.89 8.57
C GLY A 25 15.33 5.62 8.62
N ALA A 26 14.94 4.66 9.44
CA ALA A 26 13.54 4.44 9.78
C ALA A 26 13.14 5.58 10.71
N VAL A 27 12.35 6.51 10.23
CA VAL A 27 11.67 7.48 11.07
C VAL A 27 10.47 6.74 11.67
N THR A 28 10.64 6.28 12.90
CA THR A 28 9.56 5.64 13.65
C THR A 28 8.71 6.73 14.29
N ALA A 29 7.46 6.87 13.85
CA ALA A 29 6.48 7.62 14.62
C ALA A 29 6.27 6.90 15.96
N SER A 30 6.66 7.55 17.05
CA SER A 30 6.71 6.93 18.37
C SER A 30 5.29 6.81 18.94
N ALA A 31 4.75 5.60 18.93
CA ALA A 31 3.53 5.31 19.69
C ALA A 31 3.79 5.44 21.20
N LYS A 32 2.84 6.01 21.90
CA LYS A 32 2.89 6.14 23.36
C LYS A 32 2.74 4.75 23.98
N LYS A 33 3.81 4.19 24.56
CA LYS A 33 3.75 2.91 25.29
C LYS A 33 2.73 3.01 26.42
N SER A 34 1.82 2.06 26.48
CA SER A 34 1.02 1.82 27.68
C SER A 34 1.85 1.05 28.73
N ASP A 35 1.56 1.31 29.98
CA ASP A 35 2.31 0.87 31.16
C ASP A 35 2.26 -0.65 31.45
N ASP A 36 1.46 -1.44 30.70
CA ASP A 36 1.22 -2.87 30.96
C ASP A 36 1.83 -3.85 29.95
N GLY A 37 2.55 -3.36 28.95
CA GLY A 37 3.36 -4.20 28.04
C GLY A 37 2.57 -5.19 27.15
N LYS A 38 1.26 -5.04 27.02
CA LYS A 38 0.36 -6.03 26.38
C LYS A 38 -0.54 -5.49 25.26
N ARG A 39 -0.27 -4.30 24.72
CA ARG A 39 -1.07 -3.84 23.58
C ARG A 39 -0.65 -4.52 22.29
N THR A 40 -1.62 -5.02 21.56
CA THR A 40 -1.40 -5.43 20.18
C THR A 40 -0.99 -4.20 19.38
N LYS A 41 0.08 -4.34 18.59
CA LYS A 41 0.62 -3.25 17.76
C LYS A 41 0.18 -3.47 16.31
N ILE A 42 -0.34 -2.44 15.69
CA ILE A 42 -0.62 -2.40 14.24
C ILE A 42 0.62 -1.83 13.53
N THR A 43 1.06 -2.49 12.49
CA THR A 43 2.19 -2.06 11.66
C THR A 43 1.72 -1.61 10.29
N ALA A 44 2.28 -0.50 9.79
CA ALA A 44 1.96 0.00 8.46
C ALA A 44 3.22 0.35 7.67
N LEU A 45 3.21 0.06 6.37
CA LEU A 45 4.23 0.48 5.41
C LEU A 45 3.60 1.43 4.39
N LEU A 46 4.07 2.67 4.37
CA LEU A 46 3.57 3.70 3.46
C LEU A 46 4.67 4.30 2.61
N LYS A 47 4.30 4.68 1.38
CA LYS A 47 5.17 5.48 0.53
C LYS A 47 5.04 6.96 0.91
N GLY A 48 6.15 7.64 1.09
CA GLY A 48 6.18 9.08 1.34
C GLY A 48 7.08 9.50 2.48
N THR A 49 6.85 10.71 2.95
CA THR A 49 7.54 11.32 4.08
C THR A 49 6.52 11.89 5.06
N GLU A 50 6.94 12.14 6.30
CA GLU A 50 6.06 12.73 7.35
C GLU A 50 5.49 14.11 6.98
N SER A 51 6.11 14.81 6.04
CA SER A 51 5.65 16.12 5.59
C SER A 51 4.45 16.06 4.63
N THR A 52 4.14 14.90 4.06
CA THR A 52 3.03 14.75 3.11
C THR A 52 1.68 14.78 3.81
N GLU A 53 0.69 15.42 3.20
CA GLU A 53 -0.67 15.46 3.74
C GLU A 53 -1.32 14.07 3.79
N GLN A 54 -0.96 13.18 2.86
CA GLN A 54 -1.40 11.78 2.89
C GLN A 54 -0.94 11.07 4.16
N TYR A 55 0.35 11.22 4.52
CA TYR A 55 0.87 10.65 5.75
C TYR A 55 0.17 11.23 6.98
N LYS A 56 0.07 12.55 7.08
CA LYS A 56 -0.56 13.22 8.23
C LYS A 56 -2.00 12.78 8.43
N THR A 57 -2.75 12.64 7.33
CA THR A 57 -4.14 12.16 7.38
C THR A 57 -4.20 10.71 7.83
N PHE A 58 -3.35 9.84 7.28
CA PHE A 58 -3.31 8.43 7.65
C PHE A 58 -2.88 8.25 9.11
N ASP A 59 -1.82 8.93 9.55
CA ASP A 59 -1.35 8.90 10.93
C ASP A 59 -2.43 9.37 11.91
N TYR A 60 -3.12 10.46 11.59
CA TYR A 60 -4.23 10.95 12.39
C TYR A 60 -5.36 9.93 12.52
N LEU A 61 -5.78 9.31 11.43
CA LEU A 61 -6.85 8.31 11.43
C LEU A 61 -6.43 7.04 12.18
N LEU A 62 -5.22 6.53 11.91
CA LEU A 62 -4.70 5.33 12.56
C LEU A 62 -4.51 5.56 14.06
N LYS A 63 -3.99 6.73 14.45
CA LYS A 63 -3.84 7.12 15.85
C LYS A 63 -5.19 7.11 16.58
N ASN A 64 -6.21 7.76 16.01
CA ASN A 64 -7.53 7.82 16.65
C ASN A 64 -8.15 6.42 16.79
N PHE A 65 -8.02 5.58 15.76
CA PHE A 65 -8.48 4.19 15.81
C PHE A 65 -7.74 3.40 16.92
N CYS A 66 -6.43 3.50 16.98
CA CYS A 66 -5.62 2.80 17.97
C CYS A 66 -5.91 3.28 19.40
N ASP A 67 -6.08 4.58 19.60
CA ASP A 67 -6.45 5.16 20.90
C ASP A 67 -7.82 4.64 21.34
N GLU A 68 -8.82 4.57 20.44
CA GLU A 68 -10.16 4.05 20.73
C GLU A 68 -10.14 2.57 21.11
N LYS A 69 -9.33 1.77 20.38
CA LYS A 69 -9.29 0.31 20.57
C LYS A 69 -8.26 -0.15 21.60
N GLY A 70 -7.48 0.76 22.17
CA GLY A 70 -6.43 0.41 23.12
C GLY A 70 -5.26 -0.33 22.47
N LEU A 71 -4.93 0.00 21.22
CA LEU A 71 -3.84 -0.56 20.42
C LEU A 71 -2.65 0.39 20.37
N ASP A 72 -1.48 -0.14 20.06
CA ASP A 72 -0.30 0.63 19.64
C ASP A 72 -0.18 0.56 18.12
N TYR A 73 0.59 1.48 17.51
CA TYR A 73 0.86 1.42 16.07
C TYR A 73 2.28 1.87 15.74
N GLU A 74 2.73 1.47 14.55
CA GLU A 74 4.01 1.89 13.98
C GLU A 74 3.84 2.07 12.47
N ILE A 75 4.32 3.20 11.94
CA ILE A 75 4.32 3.48 10.50
C ILE A 75 5.75 3.54 10.01
N GLU A 76 6.07 2.70 9.07
CA GLU A 76 7.32 2.75 8.33
C GLU A 76 7.12 3.52 7.03
N LEU A 77 8.01 4.49 6.76
CA LEU A 77 7.95 5.33 5.56
C LEU A 77 9.11 5.02 4.61
N VAL A 78 8.79 4.89 3.34
CA VAL A 78 9.78 4.77 2.26
C VAL A 78 9.46 5.81 1.20
N ASN A 79 10.37 6.77 0.99
CA ASN A 79 10.11 7.91 0.11
C ASN A 79 10.20 7.54 -1.38
N ASP A 80 11.21 6.78 -1.78
CA ASP A 80 11.40 6.37 -3.16
C ASP A 80 10.46 5.22 -3.55
N MET A 81 9.90 5.27 -4.77
CA MET A 81 8.95 4.26 -5.25
C MET A 81 9.61 2.91 -5.48
N GLN A 82 10.83 2.90 -6.03
CA GLN A 82 11.54 1.65 -6.32
C GLN A 82 11.99 0.96 -5.03
N ASP A 83 12.47 1.75 -4.07
CA ASP A 83 12.83 1.25 -2.74
C ASP A 83 11.61 0.70 -2.01
N TYR A 84 10.45 1.39 -2.14
CA TYR A 84 9.19 0.93 -1.57
C TYR A 84 8.79 -0.46 -2.10
N PHE A 85 8.80 -0.64 -3.42
CA PHE A 85 8.46 -1.94 -4.02
C PHE A 85 9.48 -3.02 -3.70
N THR A 86 10.76 -2.66 -3.68
CA THR A 86 11.82 -3.58 -3.27
C THR A 86 11.60 -4.07 -1.84
N LYS A 87 11.26 -3.16 -0.94
CA LYS A 87 10.98 -3.50 0.46
C LYS A 87 9.72 -4.35 0.61
N LEU A 88 8.65 -4.00 -0.09
CA LEU A 88 7.42 -4.79 -0.11
C LEU A 88 7.70 -6.22 -0.59
N GLN A 89 8.50 -6.38 -1.65
CA GLN A 89 8.90 -7.70 -2.14
C GLN A 89 9.74 -8.48 -1.12
N MET A 90 10.60 -7.80 -0.35
CA MET A 90 11.34 -8.45 0.75
C MET A 90 10.39 -8.95 1.84
N TYR A 91 9.39 -8.18 2.22
CA TYR A 91 8.38 -8.58 3.20
C TYR A 91 7.54 -9.77 2.71
N ILE A 92 7.13 -9.78 1.43
CA ILE A 92 6.45 -10.92 0.81
C ILE A 92 7.32 -12.18 0.89
N ASN A 93 8.59 -12.08 0.47
CA ASN A 93 9.50 -13.23 0.44
C ASN A 93 9.87 -13.78 1.83
N SER A 94 9.79 -12.94 2.86
CA SER A 94 10.11 -13.33 4.25
C SER A 94 8.89 -13.70 5.08
N ASP A 95 7.69 -13.60 4.51
CA ASP A 95 6.41 -13.81 5.22
C ASP A 95 6.31 -12.93 6.48
N THR A 96 6.66 -11.64 6.32
CA THR A 96 6.66 -10.65 7.41
C THR A 96 6.00 -9.35 7.01
N LEU A 97 4.96 -9.43 6.17
CA LEU A 97 4.20 -8.27 5.73
C LEU A 97 3.66 -7.48 6.93
N PRO A 98 3.68 -6.14 6.87
CA PRO A 98 2.97 -5.32 7.83
C PRO A 98 1.45 -5.49 7.69
N ASP A 99 0.69 -5.14 8.74
CA ASP A 99 -0.76 -5.28 8.76
C ASP A 99 -1.45 -4.39 7.72
N ILE A 100 -0.86 -3.23 7.42
CA ILE A 100 -1.39 -2.28 6.42
C ILE A 100 -0.25 -1.85 5.50
N PHE A 101 -0.45 -1.94 4.20
CA PHE A 101 0.53 -1.47 3.22
C PHE A 101 -0.13 -1.02 1.92
N GLY A 102 0.51 -0.08 1.23
CA GLY A 102 0.10 0.33 -0.11
C GLY A 102 0.57 -0.69 -1.16
N CYS A 103 -0.35 -1.18 -1.98
CA CYS A 103 -0.02 -2.12 -3.03
C CYS A 103 -0.76 -1.74 -4.32
N PRO A 104 -0.06 -1.63 -5.47
CA PRO A 104 -0.74 -1.47 -6.74
C PRO A 104 -1.47 -2.76 -7.11
N ASN A 105 -2.63 -2.62 -7.75
CA ASN A 105 -3.30 -3.76 -8.34
C ASN A 105 -2.43 -4.36 -9.46
N GLY A 106 -2.24 -5.67 -9.43
CA GLY A 106 -1.42 -6.40 -10.42
C GLY A 106 -0.46 -7.42 -9.80
N THR A 107 0.78 -7.48 -10.27
CA THR A 107 1.73 -8.52 -9.90
C THR A 107 2.01 -8.60 -8.40
N LEU A 108 2.16 -7.45 -7.71
CA LEU A 108 2.46 -7.46 -6.27
C LEU A 108 1.25 -7.85 -5.44
N SER A 109 0.04 -7.35 -5.76
CA SER A 109 -1.17 -7.76 -5.06
C SER A 109 -1.46 -9.24 -5.28
N LYS A 110 -1.22 -9.76 -6.50
CA LYS A 110 -1.32 -11.19 -6.77
C LYS A 110 -0.32 -12.01 -5.93
N ALA A 111 0.92 -11.57 -5.83
CA ALA A 111 1.91 -12.26 -5.00
C ALA A 111 1.50 -12.31 -3.52
N CYS A 112 0.89 -11.24 -2.99
CA CYS A 112 0.34 -11.24 -1.63
C CYS A 112 -0.86 -12.18 -1.49
N LYS A 113 -1.73 -12.26 -2.51
CA LYS A 113 -2.85 -13.21 -2.55
C LYS A 113 -2.35 -14.66 -2.58
N ASP A 114 -1.35 -14.95 -3.40
CA ASP A 114 -0.80 -16.30 -3.57
C ASP A 114 -0.19 -16.88 -2.26
N ILE A 115 0.18 -16.03 -1.30
CA ILE A 115 0.64 -16.45 0.05
C ILE A 115 -0.44 -16.29 1.14
N ASP A 116 -1.71 -16.08 0.74
CA ASP A 116 -2.86 -15.91 1.64
C ASP A 116 -2.68 -14.76 2.68
N ALA A 117 -2.01 -13.68 2.26
CA ALA A 117 -1.68 -12.55 3.14
C ALA A 117 -2.73 -11.42 3.08
N LEU A 118 -3.75 -11.52 2.24
CA LEU A 118 -4.75 -10.48 2.06
C LEU A 118 -6.11 -10.91 2.63
N VAL A 119 -6.79 -9.97 3.27
CA VAL A 119 -8.18 -10.15 3.68
C VAL A 119 -9.13 -9.68 2.58
N ASN A 120 -10.31 -10.29 2.48
CA ASN A 120 -11.39 -9.79 1.62
C ASN A 120 -11.98 -8.52 2.23
N VAL A 121 -11.53 -7.36 1.77
CA VAL A 121 -12.04 -6.06 2.22
C VAL A 121 -13.46 -5.78 1.71
N GLY A 122 -13.90 -6.46 0.64
CA GLY A 122 -15.27 -6.38 0.12
C GLY A 122 -16.29 -6.78 1.18
N ASP A 123 -16.08 -7.90 1.86
CA ASP A 123 -16.94 -8.37 2.93
C ASP A 123 -17.02 -7.38 4.10
N GLU A 124 -15.92 -6.71 4.42
CA GLU A 124 -15.87 -5.70 5.48
C GLU A 124 -16.63 -4.43 5.09
N LEU A 125 -16.54 -4.01 3.83
CA LEU A 125 -17.29 -2.86 3.31
C LEU A 125 -18.78 -3.14 3.34
N GLU A 126 -19.22 -4.31 2.88
CA GLU A 126 -20.63 -4.72 2.90
C GLU A 126 -21.17 -4.78 4.33
N ARG A 127 -20.44 -5.47 5.22
CA ARG A 127 -20.84 -5.61 6.64
C ARG A 127 -21.00 -4.27 7.36
N ASN A 128 -20.24 -3.25 6.95
CA ASN A 128 -20.28 -1.92 7.54
C ASN A 128 -21.12 -0.91 6.74
N GLY A 129 -21.78 -1.32 5.65
CA GLY A 129 -22.62 -0.44 4.82
C GLY A 129 -21.82 0.62 4.06
N TYR A 130 -20.59 0.35 3.72
CA TYR A 130 -19.72 1.23 2.90
C TYR A 130 -19.64 0.80 1.45
N ASP A 131 -20.12 -0.37 1.12
CA ASP A 131 -20.10 -0.91 -0.23
C ASP A 131 -20.90 -0.06 -1.21
N GLU A 132 -22.07 0.47 -0.84
CA GLU A 132 -22.86 1.38 -1.66
C GLU A 132 -22.22 2.77 -1.88
N LYS A 133 -21.26 3.13 -1.00
CA LYS A 133 -20.51 4.42 -1.11
C LYS A 133 -19.35 4.34 -2.07
N LEU A 134 -18.91 3.14 -2.42
CA LEU A 134 -17.84 2.94 -3.37
C LEU A 134 -18.40 3.03 -4.80
N ASN A 135 -17.73 3.82 -5.65
CA ASN A 135 -18.10 3.92 -7.06
C ASN A 135 -18.07 2.53 -7.72
N GLY A 136 -19.13 2.17 -8.45
CA GLY A 136 -19.28 0.85 -9.05
C GLY A 136 -18.14 0.46 -9.98
N ALA A 137 -17.67 1.39 -10.83
CA ALA A 137 -16.54 1.13 -11.74
C ALA A 137 -15.22 0.85 -10.99
N ILE A 138 -15.01 1.49 -9.82
CA ILE A 138 -13.85 1.19 -8.96
C ILE A 138 -14.00 -0.17 -8.32
N ARG A 139 -15.20 -0.52 -7.85
CA ARG A 139 -15.49 -1.84 -7.30
C ARG A 139 -15.20 -2.92 -8.34
N ASP A 140 -15.75 -2.78 -9.55
CA ASP A 140 -15.56 -3.73 -10.64
C ASP A 140 -14.05 -3.90 -10.98
N PHE A 141 -13.30 -2.79 -11.01
CA PHE A 141 -11.85 -2.79 -11.26
C PHE A 141 -11.05 -3.49 -10.15
N LEU A 142 -11.47 -3.39 -8.89
CA LEU A 142 -10.78 -3.97 -7.74
C LEU A 142 -11.28 -5.37 -7.39
N THR A 143 -12.38 -5.82 -7.98
CA THR A 143 -12.90 -7.17 -7.82
C THR A 143 -12.00 -8.14 -8.59
N ASP A 144 -11.48 -9.12 -7.89
CA ASP A 144 -10.64 -10.16 -8.47
C ASP A 144 -11.48 -11.06 -9.39
N ALA A 145 -11.03 -11.23 -10.63
CA ALA A 145 -11.79 -11.99 -11.64
C ALA A 145 -11.81 -13.51 -11.38
N ASP A 146 -10.88 -14.02 -10.58
CA ASP A 146 -10.75 -15.45 -10.32
C ASP A 146 -11.73 -15.94 -9.23
N ASP A 147 -11.97 -15.11 -8.22
CA ASP A 147 -12.76 -15.51 -7.05
C ASP A 147 -13.88 -14.53 -6.66
N GLY A 148 -13.98 -13.38 -7.31
CA GLY A 148 -14.99 -12.36 -7.05
C GLY A 148 -14.80 -11.55 -5.78
N ASN A 149 -13.67 -11.70 -5.09
CA ASN A 149 -13.36 -10.98 -3.87
C ASN A 149 -12.67 -9.64 -4.17
N MET A 150 -12.73 -8.72 -3.23
CA MET A 150 -11.99 -7.46 -3.29
C MET A 150 -10.95 -7.42 -2.16
N TYR A 151 -9.68 -7.43 -2.54
CA TYR A 151 -8.55 -7.46 -1.59
C TYR A 151 -7.88 -6.10 -1.37
N LEU A 152 -8.20 -5.12 -2.18
CA LEU A 152 -7.61 -3.79 -2.13
C LEU A 152 -8.67 -2.75 -1.82
N PHE A 153 -8.32 -1.79 -0.97
CA PHE A 153 -9.14 -0.61 -0.71
C PHE A 153 -8.51 0.60 -1.42
N PRO A 154 -9.27 1.37 -2.23
CA PRO A 154 -8.72 2.50 -2.96
C PRO A 154 -8.42 3.67 -2.03
N GLN A 155 -7.20 4.20 -2.07
CA GLN A 155 -6.83 5.43 -1.37
C GLN A 155 -7.37 6.69 -2.07
N GLY A 156 -7.59 6.62 -3.37
CA GLY A 156 -8.06 7.72 -4.19
C GLY A 156 -8.21 7.30 -5.64
N LEU A 157 -8.85 8.16 -6.41
CA LEU A 157 -8.97 8.03 -7.85
C LEU A 157 -8.13 9.11 -8.52
N TYR A 158 -7.26 8.69 -9.42
CA TYR A 158 -6.46 9.58 -10.26
C TYR A 158 -6.95 9.47 -11.69
N CYS A 159 -7.13 10.59 -12.34
CA CYS A 159 -7.44 10.67 -13.77
C CYS A 159 -6.23 11.25 -14.50
N GLU A 160 -5.76 10.52 -15.51
CA GLU A 160 -4.75 11.02 -16.44
C GLU A 160 -5.47 11.44 -17.73
N TYR A 161 -5.09 12.59 -18.25
CA TYR A 161 -5.66 13.10 -19.49
C TYR A 161 -4.63 13.92 -20.24
N PHE A 162 -4.77 13.97 -21.56
CA PHE A 162 -3.98 14.84 -22.41
C PHE A 162 -4.52 16.26 -22.35
N MET A 163 -3.62 17.22 -22.18
CA MET A 163 -3.91 18.65 -22.29
C MET A 163 -3.19 19.21 -23.51
N TYR A 164 -3.86 20.03 -24.27
CA TYR A 164 -3.29 20.70 -25.44
C TYR A 164 -3.46 22.21 -25.40
N ARG A 165 -2.59 22.91 -26.08
CA ARG A 165 -2.63 24.37 -26.25
C ARG A 165 -3.53 24.71 -27.43
N LYS A 166 -4.72 25.28 -27.14
CA LYS A 166 -5.69 25.69 -28.17
C LYS A 166 -5.07 26.65 -29.18
N ASP A 167 -4.29 27.65 -28.73
CA ASP A 167 -3.66 28.64 -29.61
C ASP A 167 -2.60 28.02 -30.55
N ILE A 168 -2.02 26.89 -30.21
CA ILE A 168 -1.11 26.15 -31.08
C ILE A 168 -1.90 25.33 -32.10
N PHE A 169 -2.95 24.65 -31.68
CA PHE A 169 -3.84 23.92 -32.57
C PHE A 169 -4.46 24.81 -33.64
N GLU A 170 -4.98 25.99 -33.24
CA GLU A 170 -5.52 27.01 -34.15
C GLU A 170 -4.47 27.46 -35.18
N LYS A 171 -3.21 27.69 -34.76
CA LYS A 171 -2.12 28.07 -35.68
C LYS A 171 -1.71 26.96 -36.63
N ALA A 172 -1.84 25.69 -36.19
CA ALA A 172 -1.61 24.51 -37.01
C ALA A 172 -2.79 24.18 -37.93
N GLY A 173 -3.94 24.84 -37.76
CA GLY A 173 -5.15 24.57 -38.54
C GLY A 173 -5.99 23.39 -37.98
N ILE A 174 -5.63 22.89 -36.82
CA ILE A 174 -6.36 21.79 -36.12
C ILE A 174 -7.54 22.45 -35.38
N LYS A 175 -8.77 22.10 -35.74
CA LYS A 175 -9.97 22.75 -35.22
C LYS A 175 -10.47 22.13 -33.91
N ASP A 176 -10.37 20.83 -33.80
CA ASP A 176 -10.93 20.07 -32.70
C ASP A 176 -9.84 19.13 -32.12
N ALA A 177 -9.99 18.74 -30.86
CA ALA A 177 -9.11 17.75 -30.25
C ALA A 177 -9.35 16.36 -30.87
N PRO A 178 -8.32 15.55 -31.09
CA PRO A 178 -8.46 14.19 -31.57
C PRO A 178 -9.35 13.36 -30.63
N THR A 179 -10.22 12.55 -31.21
CA THR A 179 -11.15 11.67 -30.48
C THR A 179 -10.78 10.20 -30.62
N THR A 180 -9.88 9.89 -31.54
CA THR A 180 -9.33 8.54 -31.77
C THR A 180 -7.81 8.57 -31.76
N TRP A 181 -7.19 7.41 -31.65
CA TRP A 181 -5.73 7.29 -31.72
C TRP A 181 -5.18 7.61 -33.10
N GLU A 182 -5.91 7.27 -34.14
CA GLU A 182 -5.54 7.58 -35.52
C GLU A 182 -5.52 9.09 -35.76
N GLU A 183 -6.56 9.83 -35.31
CA GLU A 183 -6.58 11.29 -35.37
C GLU A 183 -5.43 11.91 -34.56
N PHE A 184 -5.11 11.34 -33.37
CA PHE A 184 -4.03 11.82 -32.53
C PHE A 184 -2.63 11.63 -33.15
N GLU A 185 -2.45 10.61 -33.98
CA GLU A 185 -1.19 10.36 -34.71
C GLU A 185 -1.05 11.27 -35.95
N GLU A 186 -2.17 11.77 -36.52
CA GLU A 186 -2.20 12.64 -37.69
C GLU A 186 -2.02 14.11 -37.34
N ASP A 187 -2.44 14.55 -36.15
CA ASP A 187 -2.36 15.92 -35.63
C ASP A 187 -1.00 16.24 -35.00
#